data_b680f6f3a8edd615226ffa8603c3e440
#
_entry.id   b680f6f3a8edd615226ffa8603c3e440
#
_cell.length_a   1.000
_cell.length_b   1.000
_cell.length_c   1.000
_cell.angle_alpha   90.00
_cell.angle_beta   90.00
_cell.angle_gamma   90.00
#
_symmetry.space_group_name_H-M   'P 1'
#
loop_
_entity.id
_entity.type
_entity.pdbx_description
1 polymer ?
#
loop_
_entity_poly.entity_id
_entity_poly.type
_entity_poly.pdbx_seq_one_letter_code
_entity_poly.pdbx_strand_id
1 'polypeptide(L)'
;MKRSSSLAALVALVGLAGSVYAQQLAVPGAPVSKDVPGAKELPDPNRMYKVVFDIGKAASKPDQVTPGLITIATYVNTLAKYGVQADHRKIAVILHKGGEEMIFTNEAYKSRTEGLDNPNIEMIKKLTAAGVSFRVCGQGVTAKKIDRKDILPEIEVDLWAMVAMVNLQLDGYVHIGPL
;
A
#
# COMPACT_ATOMS: atom_id res chain seq x y z
N MET A 1 34.51 -63.07 37.24
CA MET A 1 34.34 -62.56 35.85
C MET A 1 33.20 -61.55 35.90
N LYS A 2 33.49 -60.24 35.98
CA LYS A 2 32.48 -59.14 35.97
C LYS A 2 32.48 -58.53 34.56
N ARG A 3 31.36 -58.63 33.84
CA ARG A 3 31.15 -57.97 32.55
C ARG A 3 30.59 -56.56 32.80
N SER A 4 31.35 -55.56 32.40
CA SER A 4 30.96 -54.16 32.43
C SER A 4 30.23 -53.85 31.11
N SER A 5 28.95 -53.42 31.22
CA SER A 5 28.16 -53.00 30.07
C SER A 5 28.21 -51.47 30.02
N SER A 6 28.89 -50.93 29.01
CA SER A 6 28.89 -49.48 28.75
C SER A 6 27.66 -49.12 27.94
N LEU A 7 26.76 -48.30 28.52
CA LEU A 7 25.66 -47.69 27.78
C LEU A 7 26.18 -46.41 27.10
N ALA A 8 26.23 -46.44 25.78
CA ALA A 8 26.48 -45.23 24.98
C ALA A 8 25.18 -44.46 24.83
N ALA A 9 25.09 -43.26 25.40
CA ALA A 9 23.98 -42.35 25.23
C ALA A 9 24.14 -41.59 23.88
N LEU A 10 23.25 -41.85 22.97
CA LEU A 10 23.15 -41.13 21.68
C LEU A 10 22.40 -39.83 21.92
N VAL A 11 23.10 -38.71 21.95
CA VAL A 11 22.47 -37.36 21.99
C VAL A 11 22.11 -37.00 20.55
N ALA A 12 20.81 -37.07 20.24
CA ALA A 12 20.30 -36.57 18.97
C ALA A 12 20.19 -35.03 19.04
N LEU A 13 21.08 -34.33 18.34
CA LEU A 13 20.96 -32.90 18.07
C LEU A 13 19.81 -32.70 17.07
N VAL A 14 18.64 -32.29 17.55
CA VAL A 14 17.57 -31.80 16.68
C VAL A 14 17.94 -30.38 16.27
N GLY A 15 18.54 -30.24 15.08
CA GLY A 15 18.76 -28.94 14.45
C GLY A 15 17.42 -28.30 14.10
N LEU A 16 17.01 -27.26 14.81
CA LEU A 16 15.96 -26.36 14.39
C LEU A 16 16.46 -25.60 13.17
N ALA A 17 16.21 -26.15 11.97
CA ALA A 17 16.30 -25.41 10.72
C ALA A 17 15.15 -24.40 10.74
N GLY A 18 15.39 -23.21 11.28
CA GLY A 18 14.51 -22.07 11.12
C GLY A 18 14.42 -21.74 9.63
N SER A 19 13.31 -22.10 9.00
CA SER A 19 13.01 -21.66 7.64
C SER A 19 12.93 -20.14 7.66
N VAL A 20 13.97 -19.48 7.16
CA VAL A 20 13.94 -18.06 6.84
C VAL A 20 13.02 -17.92 5.62
N TYR A 21 11.71 -17.84 5.87
CA TYR A 21 10.79 -17.39 4.83
C TYR A 21 11.18 -15.95 4.53
N ALA A 22 11.77 -15.71 3.36
CA ALA A 22 11.91 -14.36 2.84
C ALA A 22 10.50 -13.75 2.85
N GLN A 23 10.27 -12.80 3.75
CA GLN A 23 8.95 -12.20 3.95
C GLN A 23 8.57 -11.51 2.65
N GLN A 24 7.60 -12.08 1.94
CA GLN A 24 7.14 -11.56 0.66
C GLN A 24 6.55 -10.16 0.90
N LEU A 25 7.06 -9.16 0.17
CA LEU A 25 6.55 -7.80 0.26
C LEU A 25 5.06 -7.75 -0.06
N ALA A 26 4.29 -7.01 0.72
CA ALA A 26 2.85 -6.85 0.50
C ALA A 26 2.53 -6.17 -0.85
N VAL A 27 3.43 -5.28 -1.31
CA VAL A 27 3.40 -4.62 -2.62
C VAL A 27 4.66 -5.01 -3.38
N PRO A 28 4.64 -6.07 -4.22
CA PRO A 28 5.82 -6.59 -4.91
C PRO A 28 6.44 -5.56 -5.87
N GLY A 29 7.78 -5.43 -5.79
CA GLY A 29 8.55 -4.51 -6.63
C GLY A 29 8.53 -3.04 -6.17
N ALA A 30 7.76 -2.71 -5.13
CA ALA A 30 7.84 -1.40 -4.48
C ALA A 30 8.92 -1.38 -3.39
N PRO A 31 9.43 -0.18 -3.04
CA PRO A 31 10.41 -0.03 -1.97
C PRO A 31 9.87 -0.47 -0.60
N VAL A 32 10.79 -0.65 0.35
CA VAL A 32 10.53 -0.84 1.78
C VAL A 32 11.52 0.01 2.56
N SER A 33 11.16 0.44 3.76
CA SER A 33 12.06 1.24 4.61
C SER A 33 13.33 0.44 4.97
N LYS A 34 14.47 1.16 5.01
CA LYS A 34 15.73 0.62 5.52
C LYS A 34 15.65 0.47 7.03
N ASP A 35 16.40 -0.49 7.56
CA ASP A 35 16.56 -0.61 9.01
C ASP A 35 17.39 0.55 9.55
N VAL A 36 16.96 1.09 10.69
CA VAL A 36 17.67 2.14 11.41
C VAL A 36 18.05 1.59 12.77
N PRO A 37 19.34 1.25 12.98
CA PRO A 37 19.80 0.74 14.28
C PRO A 37 19.47 1.72 15.41
N GLY A 38 18.83 1.22 16.46
CA GLY A 38 18.44 2.04 17.62
C GLY A 38 17.20 2.91 17.43
N ALA A 39 16.44 2.73 16.35
CA ALA A 39 15.16 3.41 16.18
C ALA A 39 14.23 3.09 17.36
N LYS A 40 13.64 4.14 17.96
CA LYS A 40 12.74 3.99 19.12
C LYS A 40 11.34 3.59 18.72
N GLU A 41 10.83 4.15 17.62
CA GLU A 41 9.49 3.86 17.11
C GLU A 41 9.60 2.87 15.96
N LEU A 42 8.95 1.72 16.13
CA LEU A 42 8.83 0.67 15.13
C LEU A 42 7.34 0.32 14.96
N PRO A 43 6.93 -0.22 13.80
CA PRO A 43 5.59 -0.76 13.65
C PRO A 43 5.32 -1.86 14.70
N ASP A 44 4.18 -1.76 15.38
CA ASP A 44 3.70 -2.76 16.33
C ASP A 44 2.77 -3.75 15.59
N PRO A 45 3.12 -5.05 15.49
CA PRO A 45 2.31 -6.03 14.76
C PRO A 45 0.91 -6.24 15.35
N ASN A 46 0.70 -5.90 16.63
CA ASN A 46 -0.60 -6.04 17.31
C ASN A 46 -1.51 -4.82 17.15
N ARG A 47 -1.00 -3.73 16.57
CA ARG A 47 -1.76 -2.50 16.40
C ARG A 47 -2.56 -2.49 15.09
N MET A 48 -3.79 -1.99 15.14
CA MET A 48 -4.60 -1.67 13.97
C MET A 48 -4.17 -0.32 13.40
N TYR A 49 -3.63 -0.31 12.18
CA TYR A 49 -3.23 0.90 11.45
C TYR A 49 -4.37 1.35 10.52
N LYS A 50 -5.14 2.31 10.97
CA LYS A 50 -6.16 2.98 10.17
C LYS A 50 -5.58 4.30 9.65
N VAL A 51 -5.27 4.36 8.37
CA VAL A 51 -4.60 5.54 7.76
C VAL A 51 -5.32 5.94 6.48
N VAL A 52 -5.62 7.21 6.34
CA VAL A 52 -6.07 7.81 5.08
C VAL A 52 -4.99 8.73 4.53
N PHE A 53 -4.54 8.42 3.32
CA PHE A 53 -3.61 9.26 2.56
C PHE A 53 -4.38 10.17 1.61
N ASP A 54 -3.95 11.41 1.55
CA ASP A 54 -4.49 12.46 0.70
C ASP A 54 -3.50 12.73 -0.44
N ILE A 55 -3.89 12.46 -1.69
CA ILE A 55 -3.07 12.76 -2.87
C ILE A 55 -3.76 13.86 -3.70
N GLY A 56 -3.17 15.07 -3.61
CA GLY A 56 -3.63 16.26 -4.33
C GLY A 56 -2.89 16.55 -5.62
N LYS A 57 -1.82 15.80 -5.95
CA LYS A 57 -0.99 16.02 -7.14
C LYS A 57 -0.62 14.70 -7.80
N ALA A 58 -0.63 14.68 -9.13
CA ALA A 58 0.01 13.62 -9.92
C ALA A 58 1.52 13.88 -10.06
N ALA A 59 2.23 12.94 -10.71
CA ALA A 59 3.62 13.16 -11.12
C ALA A 59 3.74 14.40 -12.02
N SER A 60 4.92 15.02 -12.01
CA SER A 60 5.19 16.21 -12.84
C SER A 60 5.26 15.91 -14.34
N LYS A 61 5.49 14.63 -14.70
CA LYS A 61 5.50 14.14 -16.07
C LYS A 61 4.49 13.01 -16.23
N PRO A 62 3.77 12.96 -17.36
CA PRO A 62 2.70 11.99 -17.56
C PRO A 62 3.18 10.54 -17.73
N ASP A 63 4.46 10.32 -18.02
CA ASP A 63 5.11 9.01 -18.13
C ASP A 63 5.66 8.45 -16.80
N GLN A 64 5.46 9.16 -15.69
CA GLN A 64 6.00 8.79 -14.38
C GLN A 64 4.91 8.35 -13.41
N VAL A 65 5.23 7.32 -12.62
CA VAL A 65 4.40 6.93 -11.48
C VAL A 65 4.38 8.04 -10.45
N THR A 66 3.21 8.36 -9.92
CA THR A 66 3.04 9.41 -8.92
C THR A 66 3.81 9.07 -7.63
N PRO A 67 4.68 9.98 -7.13
CA PRO A 67 5.51 9.73 -5.94
C PRO A 67 4.69 9.35 -4.70
N GLY A 68 3.50 9.92 -4.52
CA GLY A 68 2.59 9.56 -3.43
C GLY A 68 2.22 8.08 -3.41
N LEU A 69 1.99 7.45 -4.56
CA LEU A 69 1.73 6.00 -4.64
C LEU A 69 2.94 5.18 -4.20
N ILE A 70 4.16 5.62 -4.56
CA ILE A 70 5.40 4.95 -4.14
C ILE A 70 5.58 5.07 -2.62
N THR A 71 5.28 6.24 -2.05
CA THR A 71 5.31 6.47 -0.59
C THR A 71 4.35 5.55 0.14
N ILE A 72 3.10 5.42 -0.34
CA ILE A 72 2.10 4.53 0.25
C ILE A 72 2.54 3.06 0.14
N ALA A 73 3.06 2.65 -1.01
CA ALA A 73 3.56 1.29 -1.20
C ALA A 73 4.74 0.98 -0.26
N THR A 74 5.65 1.95 -0.07
CA THR A 74 6.75 1.85 0.90
C THR A 74 6.22 1.70 2.33
N TYR A 75 5.20 2.48 2.71
CA TYR A 75 4.56 2.39 4.02
C TYR A 75 3.91 1.01 4.25
N VAL A 76 3.11 0.53 3.30
CA VAL A 76 2.46 -0.79 3.36
C VAL A 76 3.49 -1.92 3.49
N ASN A 77 4.56 -1.88 2.69
CA ASN A 77 5.66 -2.83 2.76
C ASN A 77 6.40 -2.76 4.10
N THR A 78 6.57 -1.55 4.64
CA THR A 78 7.22 -1.37 5.94
C THR A 78 6.39 -1.98 7.07
N LEU A 79 5.09 -1.74 7.10
CA LEU A 79 4.20 -2.39 8.07
C LEU A 79 4.28 -3.92 7.97
N ALA A 80 4.22 -4.47 6.75
CA ALA A 80 4.33 -5.91 6.50
C ALA A 80 5.68 -6.46 6.97
N LYS A 81 6.80 -5.77 6.68
CA LYS A 81 8.15 -6.13 7.12
C LYS A 81 8.24 -6.30 8.64
N TYR A 82 7.55 -5.48 9.39
CA TYR A 82 7.50 -5.56 10.87
C TYR A 82 6.37 -6.45 11.40
N GLY A 83 5.76 -7.28 10.57
CA GLY A 83 4.80 -8.31 10.99
C GLY A 83 3.36 -7.84 11.11
N VAL A 84 3.03 -6.60 10.76
CA VAL A 84 1.64 -6.13 10.73
C VAL A 84 0.87 -6.88 9.67
N GLN A 85 -0.13 -7.67 10.06
CA GLN A 85 -0.93 -8.50 9.15
C GLN A 85 -1.84 -7.65 8.26
N ALA A 86 -2.33 -8.24 7.15
CA ALA A 86 -3.14 -7.53 6.17
C ALA A 86 -4.46 -6.98 6.77
N ASP A 87 -5.09 -7.72 7.65
CA ASP A 87 -6.32 -7.34 8.34
C ASP A 87 -6.12 -6.20 9.37
N HIS A 88 -4.87 -6.01 9.84
CA HIS A 88 -4.48 -4.90 10.70
C HIS A 88 -4.08 -3.62 9.92
N ARG A 89 -4.07 -3.66 8.59
CA ARG A 89 -3.74 -2.52 7.71
C ARG A 89 -5.01 -2.00 7.02
N LYS A 90 -5.68 -1.03 7.61
CA LYS A 90 -6.85 -0.35 7.04
C LYS A 90 -6.38 0.94 6.38
N ILE A 91 -5.99 0.87 5.12
CA ILE A 91 -5.39 1.97 4.37
C ILE A 91 -6.38 2.45 3.30
N ALA A 92 -6.66 3.74 3.31
CA ALA A 92 -7.47 4.42 2.30
C ALA A 92 -6.64 5.51 1.60
N VAL A 93 -6.92 5.74 0.33
CA VAL A 93 -6.30 6.80 -0.47
C VAL A 93 -7.41 7.65 -1.09
N ILE A 94 -7.38 8.95 -0.85
CA ILE A 94 -8.30 9.93 -1.44
C ILE A 94 -7.56 10.69 -2.53
N LEU A 95 -8.07 10.58 -3.76
CA LEU A 95 -7.55 11.28 -4.94
C LEU A 95 -8.42 12.49 -5.24
N HIS A 96 -7.81 13.68 -5.29
CA HIS A 96 -8.52 14.91 -5.63
C HIS A 96 -7.61 15.91 -6.34
N LYS A 97 -8.18 17.01 -6.87
CA LYS A 97 -7.43 18.05 -7.60
C LYS A 97 -6.56 17.41 -8.73
N GLY A 98 -5.24 17.60 -8.66
CA GLY A 98 -4.29 16.98 -9.61
C GLY A 98 -4.13 15.48 -9.44
N GLY A 99 -4.44 14.92 -8.28
CA GLY A 99 -4.44 13.47 -8.04
C GLY A 99 -5.47 12.70 -8.88
N GLU A 100 -6.48 13.39 -9.41
CA GLU A 100 -7.46 12.79 -10.32
C GLU A 100 -6.88 12.34 -11.66
N GLU A 101 -5.69 12.80 -12.04
CA GLU A 101 -5.04 12.34 -13.29
C GLU A 101 -4.62 10.86 -13.26
N MET A 102 -4.54 10.26 -12.08
CA MET A 102 -4.15 8.84 -11.92
C MET A 102 -5.29 7.85 -12.19
N ILE A 103 -6.56 8.32 -12.17
CA ILE A 103 -7.72 7.42 -12.17
C ILE A 103 -8.06 6.79 -13.51
N PHE A 104 -7.47 7.27 -14.60
CA PHE A 104 -7.89 6.91 -15.94
C PHE A 104 -7.45 5.54 -16.40
N THR A 105 -8.33 4.85 -17.14
CA THR A 105 -7.95 3.68 -17.97
C THR A 105 -6.88 4.09 -18.99
N ASN A 106 -6.18 3.13 -19.58
CA ASN A 106 -5.18 3.43 -20.62
C ASN A 106 -5.78 4.17 -21.82
N GLU A 107 -6.97 3.78 -22.24
CA GLU A 107 -7.69 4.42 -23.38
C GLU A 107 -7.97 5.89 -23.08
N ALA A 108 -8.49 6.17 -21.89
CA ALA A 108 -8.80 7.53 -21.48
C ALA A 108 -7.53 8.36 -21.22
N TYR A 109 -6.46 7.73 -20.69
CA TYR A 109 -5.18 8.40 -20.45
C TYR A 109 -4.49 8.77 -21.77
N LYS A 110 -4.43 7.86 -22.74
CA LYS A 110 -3.89 8.12 -24.08
C LYS A 110 -4.52 9.33 -24.75
N SER A 111 -5.83 9.49 -24.62
CA SER A 111 -6.54 10.63 -25.21
C SER A 111 -6.20 11.98 -24.57
N ARG A 112 -5.56 11.97 -23.39
CA ARG A 112 -5.18 13.14 -22.59
C ARG A 112 -3.68 13.43 -22.59
N THR A 113 -2.85 12.49 -23.06
CA THR A 113 -1.39 12.51 -22.87
C THR A 113 -0.61 12.14 -24.14
N GLU A 114 -1.04 12.56 -25.31
CA GLU A 114 -0.32 12.28 -26.57
C GLU A 114 -0.01 10.78 -26.81
N GLY A 115 -0.90 9.89 -26.34
CA GLY A 115 -0.83 8.45 -26.61
C GLY A 115 -0.08 7.62 -25.55
N LEU A 116 0.26 8.18 -24.39
CA LEU A 116 0.92 7.44 -23.32
C LEU A 116 -0.05 6.53 -22.56
N ASP A 117 0.42 5.37 -22.13
CA ASP A 117 -0.27 4.55 -21.14
C ASP A 117 -0.18 5.18 -19.74
N ASN A 118 -1.21 4.96 -18.90
CA ASN A 118 -1.20 5.45 -17.54
C ASN A 118 -0.18 4.68 -16.68
N PRO A 119 0.92 5.30 -16.25
CA PRO A 119 2.00 4.61 -15.52
C PRO A 119 1.59 4.20 -14.10
N ASN A 120 0.47 4.72 -13.60
CA ASN A 120 0.02 4.48 -12.23
C ASN A 120 -0.78 3.18 -12.06
N ILE A 121 -1.32 2.60 -13.15
CA ILE A 121 -2.25 1.45 -13.11
C ILE A 121 -1.65 0.27 -12.35
N GLU A 122 -0.43 -0.14 -12.68
CA GLU A 122 0.20 -1.29 -12.05
C GLU A 122 0.43 -1.09 -10.55
N MET A 123 0.78 0.12 -10.14
CA MET A 123 0.96 0.44 -8.72
C MET A 123 -0.38 0.46 -7.99
N ILE A 124 -1.43 1.03 -8.56
CA ILE A 124 -2.78 1.04 -8.01
C ILE A 124 -3.28 -0.40 -7.83
N LYS A 125 -3.15 -1.26 -8.84
CA LYS A 125 -3.55 -2.69 -8.76
C LYS A 125 -2.81 -3.44 -7.66
N LYS A 126 -1.48 -3.25 -7.55
CA LYS A 126 -0.67 -3.90 -6.50
C LYS A 126 -1.07 -3.42 -5.10
N LEU A 127 -1.34 -2.13 -4.94
CA LEU A 127 -1.80 -1.57 -3.67
C LEU A 127 -3.20 -2.08 -3.31
N THR A 128 -4.12 -2.14 -4.28
CA THR A 128 -5.46 -2.71 -4.09
C THR A 128 -5.39 -4.18 -3.69
N ALA A 129 -4.53 -4.97 -4.33
CA ALA A 129 -4.28 -6.36 -3.96
C ALA A 129 -3.68 -6.50 -2.54
N ALA A 130 -2.95 -5.50 -2.06
CA ALA A 130 -2.44 -5.41 -0.69
C ALA A 130 -3.46 -4.90 0.34
N GLY A 131 -4.72 -4.64 -0.07
CA GLY A 131 -5.83 -4.20 0.79
C GLY A 131 -5.99 -2.69 0.91
N VAL A 132 -5.36 -1.90 0.04
CA VAL A 132 -5.54 -0.44 0.00
C VAL A 132 -6.80 -0.09 -0.79
N SER A 133 -7.70 0.71 -0.22
CA SER A 133 -8.87 1.24 -0.92
C SER A 133 -8.56 2.58 -1.57
N PHE A 134 -8.99 2.73 -2.83
CA PHE A 134 -8.82 3.97 -3.58
C PHE A 134 -10.17 4.65 -3.81
N ARG A 135 -10.21 5.95 -3.57
CA ARG A 135 -11.40 6.80 -3.73
C ARG A 135 -11.06 8.09 -4.44
N VAL A 136 -11.93 8.55 -5.30
CA VAL A 136 -11.76 9.82 -6.00
C VAL A 136 -12.88 10.79 -5.67
N CYS A 137 -12.56 12.08 -5.66
CA CYS A 137 -13.49 13.17 -5.42
C CYS A 137 -14.52 13.29 -6.57
N GLY A 138 -15.79 12.98 -6.30
CA GLY A 138 -16.87 13.09 -7.28
C GLY A 138 -17.14 14.53 -7.74
N GLN A 139 -16.82 15.53 -6.92
CA GLN A 139 -16.92 16.92 -7.35
C GLN A 139 -15.94 17.24 -8.49
N GLY A 140 -14.69 16.73 -8.39
CA GLY A 140 -13.72 16.89 -9.46
C GLY A 140 -14.08 16.08 -10.70
N VAL A 141 -14.55 14.85 -10.54
CA VAL A 141 -15.05 13.98 -11.63
C VAL A 141 -16.16 14.70 -12.39
N THR A 142 -17.14 15.27 -11.67
CA THR A 142 -18.27 16.01 -12.24
C THR A 142 -17.83 17.29 -12.94
N ALA A 143 -16.99 18.11 -12.27
CA ALA A 143 -16.52 19.38 -12.83
C ALA A 143 -15.70 19.21 -14.11
N LYS A 144 -14.87 18.14 -14.17
CA LYS A 144 -14.06 17.78 -15.35
C LYS A 144 -14.83 16.95 -16.37
N LYS A 145 -16.11 16.64 -16.13
CA LYS A 145 -16.96 15.81 -17.02
C LYS A 145 -16.31 14.46 -17.36
N ILE A 146 -15.70 13.82 -16.36
CA ILE A 146 -15.08 12.50 -16.51
C ILE A 146 -16.16 11.44 -16.55
N ASP A 147 -16.19 10.63 -17.63
CA ASP A 147 -17.11 9.49 -17.75
C ASP A 147 -16.66 8.36 -16.78
N ARG A 148 -17.62 7.70 -16.15
CA ARG A 148 -17.36 6.57 -15.25
C ARG A 148 -16.62 5.41 -15.91
N LYS A 149 -16.83 5.16 -17.21
CA LYS A 149 -16.14 4.14 -18.00
C LYS A 149 -14.64 4.42 -18.17
N ASP A 150 -14.24 5.71 -18.04
CA ASP A 150 -12.85 6.15 -18.15
C ASP A 150 -12.07 5.98 -16.84
N ILE A 151 -12.76 5.66 -15.72
CA ILE A 151 -12.17 5.49 -14.40
C ILE A 151 -11.83 4.02 -14.19
N LEU A 152 -10.65 3.75 -13.63
CA LEU A 152 -10.21 2.41 -13.25
C LEU A 152 -11.22 1.74 -12.31
N PRO A 153 -11.51 0.43 -12.50
CA PRO A 153 -12.48 -0.28 -11.67
C PRO A 153 -12.08 -0.41 -10.20
N GLU A 154 -10.79 -0.28 -9.89
CA GLU A 154 -10.24 -0.29 -8.53
C GLU A 154 -10.58 0.97 -7.74
N ILE A 155 -11.13 2.01 -8.39
CA ILE A 155 -11.34 3.34 -7.79
C ILE A 155 -12.83 3.62 -7.59
N GLU A 156 -13.22 3.81 -6.34
CA GLU A 156 -14.56 4.25 -5.96
C GLU A 156 -14.70 5.77 -6.10
N VAL A 157 -15.89 6.23 -6.47
CA VAL A 157 -16.18 7.67 -6.55
C VAL A 157 -17.02 8.08 -5.36
N ASP A 158 -16.43 8.86 -4.46
CA ASP A 158 -17.13 9.46 -3.33
C ASP A 158 -17.82 10.77 -3.75
N LEU A 159 -18.83 11.20 -3.00
CA LEU A 159 -19.51 12.47 -3.24
C LEU A 159 -18.51 13.63 -3.26
N TRP A 160 -17.64 13.71 -2.26
CA TRP A 160 -16.66 14.79 -2.08
C TRP A 160 -15.50 14.32 -1.20
N ALA A 161 -14.27 14.57 -1.62
CA ALA A 161 -13.07 14.20 -0.86
C ALA A 161 -13.09 14.67 0.60
N MET A 162 -13.55 15.90 0.86
CA MET A 162 -13.64 16.46 2.21
C MET A 162 -14.58 15.63 3.09
N VAL A 163 -15.76 15.25 2.60
CA VAL A 163 -16.71 14.43 3.34
C VAL A 163 -16.11 13.04 3.62
N ALA A 164 -15.50 12.42 2.62
CA ALA A 164 -14.84 11.12 2.77
C ALA A 164 -13.71 11.16 3.81
N MET A 165 -12.84 12.18 3.76
CA MET A 165 -11.76 12.36 4.74
C MET A 165 -12.29 12.58 6.16
N VAL A 166 -13.34 13.38 6.34
CA VAL A 166 -13.95 13.59 7.66
C VAL A 166 -14.55 12.30 8.20
N ASN A 167 -15.34 11.58 7.39
CA ASN A 167 -15.95 10.33 7.81
C ASN A 167 -14.89 9.28 8.22
N LEU A 168 -13.82 9.12 7.42
CA LEU A 168 -12.73 8.21 7.76
C LEU A 168 -12.05 8.60 9.08
N GLN A 169 -11.82 9.89 9.32
CA GLN A 169 -11.24 10.35 10.59
C GLN A 169 -12.17 10.09 11.77
N LEU A 170 -13.48 10.27 11.61
CA LEU A 170 -14.49 9.92 12.63
C LEU A 170 -14.49 8.41 12.90
N ASP A 171 -14.19 7.59 11.88
CA ASP A 171 -14.02 6.14 12.01
C ASP A 171 -12.65 5.74 12.59
N GLY A 172 -11.83 6.71 13.02
CA GLY A 172 -10.55 6.52 13.69
C GLY A 172 -9.35 6.41 12.76
N TYR A 173 -9.46 6.83 11.49
CA TYR A 173 -8.31 6.92 10.60
C TYR A 173 -7.46 8.14 10.91
N VAL A 174 -6.14 7.95 10.89
CA VAL A 174 -5.17 9.06 10.93
C VAL A 174 -4.97 9.60 9.52
N HIS A 175 -5.11 10.91 9.34
CA HIS A 175 -4.89 11.56 8.04
C HIS A 175 -3.42 11.89 7.83
N ILE A 176 -2.89 11.52 6.66
CA ILE A 176 -1.55 11.86 6.19
C ILE A 176 -1.65 12.51 4.82
N GLY A 177 -1.19 13.73 4.71
CA GLY A 177 -1.15 14.47 3.44
C GLY A 177 -1.22 15.97 3.60
N PRO A 178 -1.26 16.68 2.47
CA PRO A 178 -1.23 16.16 1.09
C PRO A 178 0.14 15.60 0.67
N LEU A 179 0.12 14.48 -0.11
CA LEU A 179 1.27 13.88 -0.76
C LEU A 179 1.43 14.37 -2.20
#